data_c6403b34e6e289d2e6e61150902d3fd9
#
_entry.id   c6403b34e6e289d2e6e61150902d3fd9
#
_cell.length_a   1.000
_cell.length_b   1.000
_cell.length_c   1.000
_cell.angle_alpha   90.00
_cell.angle_beta   90.00
_cell.angle_gamma   90.00
#
_symmetry.space_group_name_H-M   'P 1'
#
loop_
_entity.id
_entity.type
_entity.pdbx_description
1 polymer ?
#
loop_
_entity_poly.entity_id
_entity_poly.type
_entity_poly.pdbx_seq_one_letter_code
_entity_poly.pdbx_strand_id
1 'polypeptide(L)'
;IRDTDRSRGLGDVYKRQNELFATGDMLSTVLKDVFTDVNIYDNDIRLLQYPFISPISSSDAISFYKFYIMDTTFVDKDKCFHLTFVPNNSQDFGFTGHLYVLADSSYTVKKCTMNLPKKSGVNFVDNLDIIQEFEQLPNGEWVLKTDDMIVEMTLMKIMQGFQIRRTTRYSDYAFDELPQQLFKRKGAEIKEADAMMRGDDFWNQYRPVPLTQTESSMDMLVKRLEQMPGFKYVIFVLKAFIENFVETGTKEHPSKVDIGPVNTMISNNYIDGLRLRMSAQTTANLNPHLFFKGYYAYGFKDHRSKYMGEVEYSFNKKEYLPREFPKNSITFSYQYDVMSPTDKFLKTDKDNVFVSFKTSTVDQMSYVRNIALKYENETQFGLKTTVEVKHSTDEPTGGLAYITNDGQKTLVPEIQTMEASLAFRYAPGETFVNTKQRRIPVSFDAPVFTLSHTAGFKGVLGGEYNYNLTEIGLYKRFWFSSWGKIDMFVKGGAQWNKVPFPLLIMPAANLSLSLIHISGPR
;
A
#
# COMPACT_ATOMS: atom_id res chain seq x y z
N ILE A 1 8.44 19.26 -36.01
CA ILE A 1 9.65 19.26 -35.12
C ILE A 1 9.42 20.08 -33.83
N ARG A 2 8.32 20.85 -33.73
CA ARG A 2 8.00 21.66 -32.53
C ARG A 2 7.09 20.97 -31.48
N ASP A 3 6.48 19.84 -31.78
CA ASP A 3 5.55 19.15 -30.86
C ASP A 3 6.22 18.07 -29.99
N THR A 4 7.44 17.65 -30.32
CA THR A 4 8.15 16.63 -29.54
C THR A 4 8.79 17.17 -28.25
N ASP A 5 9.11 18.45 -28.16
CA ASP A 5 9.73 19.04 -26.98
C ASP A 5 8.72 19.40 -25.88
N ARG A 6 7.46 19.66 -26.22
CA ARG A 6 6.39 19.87 -25.24
C ARG A 6 5.96 18.56 -24.53
N SER A 7 6.01 17.44 -25.25
CA SER A 7 5.66 16.15 -24.69
C SER A 7 6.73 15.61 -23.72
N ARG A 8 8.00 15.93 -23.93
CA ARG A 8 9.09 15.55 -23.02
C ARG A 8 9.03 16.29 -21.68
N GLY A 9 8.75 17.59 -21.68
CA GLY A 9 8.62 18.38 -20.44
C GLY A 9 7.44 17.94 -19.58
N LEU A 10 6.30 17.58 -20.18
CA LEU A 10 5.13 17.06 -19.48
C LEU A 10 5.38 15.64 -18.91
N GLY A 11 6.04 14.77 -19.68
CA GLY A 11 6.40 13.44 -19.22
C GLY A 11 7.32 13.45 -17.98
N ASP A 12 8.26 14.37 -17.90
CA ASP A 12 9.17 14.52 -16.77
C ASP A 12 8.48 15.08 -15.52
N VAL A 13 7.50 15.97 -15.66
CA VAL A 13 6.70 16.46 -14.54
C VAL A 13 5.82 15.34 -13.97
N TYR A 14 5.21 14.52 -14.82
CA TYR A 14 4.40 13.36 -14.38
C TYR A 14 5.24 12.25 -13.77
N LYS A 15 6.41 11.98 -14.31
CA LYS A 15 7.34 11.02 -13.73
C LYS A 15 7.76 11.44 -12.32
N ARG A 16 8.05 12.72 -12.10
CA ARG A 16 8.35 13.27 -10.77
C ARG A 16 7.15 13.23 -9.81
N GLN A 17 5.94 13.48 -10.29
CA GLN A 17 4.74 13.38 -9.46
C GLN A 17 4.49 11.93 -9.02
N ASN A 18 4.57 10.96 -9.93
CA ASN A 18 4.44 9.55 -9.59
C ASN A 18 5.56 9.07 -8.65
N GLU A 19 6.77 9.57 -8.79
CA GLU A 19 7.89 9.29 -7.89
C GLU A 19 7.64 9.82 -6.47
N LEU A 20 7.05 11.02 -6.31
CA LEU A 20 6.68 11.58 -5.01
C LEU A 20 5.54 10.82 -4.33
N PHE A 21 4.55 10.34 -5.09
CA PHE A 21 3.45 9.53 -4.57
C PHE A 21 3.88 8.13 -4.18
N ALA A 22 4.75 7.54 -4.99
CA ALA A 22 5.28 6.21 -4.77
C ALA A 22 6.19 6.14 -3.54
N THR A 23 6.84 7.25 -3.15
CA THR A 23 7.92 7.25 -2.16
C THR A 23 7.47 6.72 -0.79
N GLY A 24 6.30 7.11 -0.28
CA GLY A 24 5.82 6.63 1.02
C GLY A 24 5.40 5.15 1.01
N ASP A 25 4.69 4.73 -0.04
CA ASP A 25 4.26 3.34 -0.21
C ASP A 25 5.43 2.43 -0.56
N MET A 26 6.43 2.95 -1.30
CA MET A 26 7.64 2.22 -1.65
C MET A 26 8.57 2.03 -0.45
N LEU A 27 8.80 3.07 0.34
CA LEU A 27 9.63 2.93 1.54
C LEU A 27 9.04 1.87 2.48
N SER A 28 7.72 1.86 2.67
CA SER A 28 7.02 0.83 3.44
C SER A 28 7.21 -0.56 2.85
N THR A 29 7.17 -0.68 1.52
CA THR A 29 7.36 -1.95 0.82
C THR A 29 8.79 -2.45 0.95
N VAL A 30 9.77 -1.58 0.74
CA VAL A 30 11.19 -1.95 0.87
C VAL A 30 11.53 -2.31 2.31
N LEU A 31 11.10 -1.51 3.29
CA LEU A 31 11.31 -1.83 4.70
C LEU A 31 10.74 -3.20 5.05
N LYS A 32 9.58 -3.54 4.49
CA LYS A 32 8.99 -4.85 4.68
C LYS A 32 9.81 -5.96 4.03
N ASP A 33 10.23 -5.77 2.78
CA ASP A 33 11.00 -6.78 2.04
C ASP A 33 12.37 -7.03 2.68
N VAL A 34 12.96 -6.01 3.32
CA VAL A 34 14.17 -6.18 4.15
C VAL A 34 13.92 -7.11 5.35
N PHE A 35 12.69 -7.17 5.87
CA PHE A 35 12.32 -8.06 6.98
C PHE A 35 11.69 -9.38 6.50
N THR A 36 11.59 -9.61 5.19
CA THR A 36 11.11 -10.87 4.64
C THR A 36 12.23 -11.93 4.67
N ASP A 37 11.89 -13.13 5.11
CA ASP A 37 12.82 -14.24 5.06
C ASP A 37 13.13 -14.62 3.61
N VAL A 38 14.41 -14.83 3.33
CA VAL A 38 14.90 -15.29 2.03
C VAL A 38 15.23 -16.76 2.14
N ASN A 39 14.58 -17.58 1.33
CA ASN A 39 14.88 -19.00 1.23
C ASN A 39 15.46 -19.30 -0.16
N ILE A 40 16.75 -19.62 -0.22
CA ILE A 40 17.41 -19.94 -1.49
C ILE A 40 16.96 -21.30 -2.06
N TYR A 41 16.35 -22.18 -1.25
CA TYR A 41 15.84 -23.47 -1.70
C TYR A 41 14.45 -23.38 -2.36
N ASP A 42 13.78 -22.23 -2.29
CA ASP A 42 12.59 -21.96 -3.08
C ASP A 42 12.97 -21.73 -4.55
N ASN A 43 12.11 -22.08 -5.48
CA ASN A 43 12.37 -21.84 -6.89
C ASN A 43 12.45 -20.35 -7.21
N ASP A 44 11.61 -19.55 -6.56
CA ASP A 44 11.55 -18.10 -6.71
C ASP A 44 11.76 -17.40 -5.37
N ILE A 45 12.72 -16.48 -5.32
CA ILE A 45 12.94 -15.56 -4.20
C ILE A 45 12.14 -14.29 -4.47
N ARG A 46 11.16 -13.97 -3.62
CA ARG A 46 10.31 -12.80 -3.79
C ARG A 46 10.81 -11.63 -2.96
N LEU A 47 11.38 -10.65 -3.63
CA LEU A 47 11.90 -9.42 -3.02
C LEU A 47 11.49 -8.21 -3.87
N LEU A 48 11.21 -7.08 -3.19
CA LEU A 48 10.93 -5.80 -3.85
C LEU A 48 9.80 -5.90 -4.88
N GLN A 49 8.81 -6.76 -4.60
CA GLN A 49 7.68 -7.09 -5.46
C GLN A 49 8.04 -7.81 -6.78
N TYR A 50 9.28 -8.31 -6.90
CA TYR A 50 9.73 -9.10 -8.04
C TYR A 50 10.05 -10.53 -7.61
N PRO A 51 9.70 -11.54 -8.41
CA PRO A 51 10.21 -12.89 -8.26
C PRO A 51 11.58 -12.95 -8.95
N PHE A 52 12.57 -13.39 -8.22
CA PHE A 52 13.91 -13.69 -8.75
C PHE A 52 14.11 -15.19 -8.73
N ILE A 53 14.56 -15.75 -9.82
CA ILE A 53 14.90 -17.18 -9.86
C ILE A 53 16.06 -17.45 -8.91
N SER A 54 15.89 -18.43 -8.02
CA SER A 54 16.96 -18.83 -7.13
C SER A 54 18.11 -19.46 -7.89
N PRO A 55 19.37 -19.18 -7.52
CA PRO A 55 20.53 -19.82 -8.17
C PRO A 55 20.59 -21.34 -7.95
N ILE A 56 19.80 -21.90 -7.05
CA ILE A 56 19.67 -23.34 -6.83
C ILE A 56 18.26 -23.87 -7.13
N SER A 57 17.44 -23.10 -7.84
CA SER A 57 16.12 -23.55 -8.31
C SER A 57 16.24 -24.86 -9.08
N SER A 58 15.43 -25.85 -8.71
CA SER A 58 15.45 -27.16 -9.34
C SER A 58 14.94 -27.15 -10.79
N SER A 59 14.07 -26.18 -11.14
CA SER A 59 13.45 -26.09 -12.47
C SER A 59 14.18 -25.16 -13.41
N ASP A 60 14.65 -24.01 -12.92
CA ASP A 60 14.99 -22.90 -13.79
C ASP A 60 16.43 -22.41 -13.67
N ALA A 61 17.17 -22.79 -12.62
CA ALA A 61 18.51 -22.27 -12.36
C ALA A 61 19.47 -22.47 -13.54
N ILE A 62 19.53 -23.69 -14.11
CA ILE A 62 20.46 -24.02 -15.20
C ILE A 62 20.11 -23.30 -16.51
N SER A 63 18.82 -23.07 -16.76
CA SER A 63 18.36 -22.34 -17.95
C SER A 63 18.57 -20.83 -17.82
N PHE A 64 18.49 -20.31 -16.59
CA PHE A 64 18.53 -18.88 -16.30
C PHE A 64 19.95 -18.37 -15.99
N TYR A 65 20.79 -19.18 -15.30
CA TYR A 65 22.14 -18.78 -14.89
C TYR A 65 23.23 -19.55 -15.62
N LYS A 66 24.38 -18.92 -15.81
CA LYS A 66 25.66 -19.53 -16.13
C LYS A 66 26.46 -19.71 -14.87
N PHE A 67 26.97 -20.92 -14.66
CA PHE A 67 27.79 -21.26 -13.52
C PHE A 67 29.25 -21.49 -13.98
N TYR A 68 30.18 -20.95 -13.20
CA TYR A 68 31.59 -21.11 -13.40
C TYR A 68 32.24 -21.65 -12.15
N ILE A 69 32.93 -22.78 -12.24
CA ILE A 69 33.74 -23.33 -11.15
C ILE A 69 35.01 -22.49 -11.11
N MET A 70 35.23 -21.81 -9.97
CA MET A 70 36.39 -20.94 -9.79
C MET A 70 37.57 -21.71 -9.21
N ASP A 71 37.38 -22.28 -8.05
CA ASP A 71 38.37 -23.02 -7.29
C ASP A 71 37.73 -23.98 -6.28
N THR A 72 38.58 -24.61 -5.47
CA THR A 72 38.17 -25.36 -4.29
C THR A 72 38.78 -24.67 -3.07
N THR A 73 37.94 -24.21 -2.18
CA THR A 73 38.33 -23.43 -1.00
C THR A 73 37.76 -24.03 0.30
N PHE A 74 38.17 -23.48 1.42
CA PHE A 74 37.60 -23.85 2.72
C PHE A 74 36.71 -22.72 3.24
N VAL A 75 35.51 -23.07 3.64
CA VAL A 75 34.61 -22.19 4.41
C VAL A 75 34.54 -22.78 5.82
N ASP A 76 35.05 -22.06 6.79
CA ASP A 76 35.35 -22.57 8.13
C ASP A 76 36.27 -23.83 8.05
N LYS A 77 35.75 -24.98 8.39
CA LYS A 77 36.47 -26.26 8.37
C LYS A 77 36.10 -27.15 7.18
N ASP A 78 35.10 -26.75 6.41
CA ASP A 78 34.51 -27.55 5.35
C ASP A 78 35.14 -27.22 4.00
N LYS A 79 35.59 -28.24 3.27
CA LYS A 79 36.10 -28.11 1.92
C LYS A 79 34.94 -27.92 0.95
N CYS A 80 34.95 -26.83 0.16
CA CYS A 80 33.86 -26.47 -0.74
C CYS A 80 34.35 -26.22 -2.17
N PHE A 81 33.51 -26.57 -3.13
CA PHE A 81 33.61 -26.06 -4.49
C PHE A 81 33.07 -24.62 -4.50
N HIS A 82 33.87 -23.70 -4.98
CA HIS A 82 33.47 -22.30 -5.16
C HIS A 82 32.98 -22.09 -6.60
N LEU A 83 31.69 -21.77 -6.72
CA LEU A 83 31.05 -21.46 -8.00
C LEU A 83 30.64 -19.99 -8.01
N THR A 84 30.81 -19.36 -9.16
CA THR A 84 30.22 -18.07 -9.47
C THR A 84 29.05 -18.27 -10.41
N PHE A 85 27.97 -17.53 -10.21
CA PHE A 85 26.81 -17.56 -11.09
C PHE A 85 26.43 -16.17 -11.55
N VAL A 86 25.97 -16.05 -12.80
CA VAL A 86 25.49 -14.81 -13.43
C VAL A 86 24.31 -15.14 -14.34
N PRO A 87 23.33 -14.24 -14.54
CA PRO A 87 22.27 -14.46 -15.51
C PRO A 87 22.81 -14.73 -16.91
N ASN A 88 22.16 -15.61 -17.65
CA ASN A 88 22.50 -15.92 -19.04
C ASN A 88 22.45 -14.70 -19.94
N ASN A 89 21.46 -13.84 -19.72
CA ASN A 89 21.30 -12.57 -20.40
C ASN A 89 21.48 -11.44 -19.37
N SER A 90 22.36 -10.49 -19.68
CA SER A 90 22.67 -9.35 -18.80
C SER A 90 21.49 -8.35 -18.61
N GLN A 91 20.42 -8.50 -19.37
CA GLN A 91 19.19 -7.70 -19.25
C GLN A 91 18.14 -8.39 -18.35
N ASP A 92 18.34 -9.64 -17.99
CA ASP A 92 17.40 -10.37 -17.15
C ASP A 92 17.49 -9.93 -15.68
N PHE A 93 16.34 -9.90 -15.01
CA PHE A 93 16.25 -9.64 -13.57
C PHE A 93 16.71 -10.87 -12.80
N GLY A 94 17.99 -10.91 -12.45
CA GLY A 94 18.59 -12.02 -11.74
C GLY A 94 19.74 -11.58 -10.84
N PHE A 95 20.06 -12.44 -9.88
CA PHE A 95 21.19 -12.24 -9.00
C PHE A 95 22.50 -12.60 -9.73
N THR A 96 23.57 -11.96 -9.31
CA THR A 96 24.94 -12.44 -9.53
C THR A 96 25.52 -12.83 -8.18
N GLY A 97 26.42 -13.80 -8.13
CA GLY A 97 26.98 -14.16 -6.83
C GLY A 97 27.85 -15.40 -6.82
N HIS A 98 27.99 -15.95 -5.62
CA HIS A 98 28.84 -17.09 -5.35
C HIS A 98 28.09 -18.14 -4.54
N LEU A 99 28.32 -19.41 -4.89
CA LEU A 99 27.88 -20.58 -4.16
C LEU A 99 29.12 -21.34 -3.67
N TYR A 100 29.10 -21.72 -2.41
CA TYR A 100 30.09 -22.59 -1.81
C TYR A 100 29.40 -23.90 -1.45
N VAL A 101 29.67 -24.94 -2.23
CA VAL A 101 29.02 -26.25 -2.18
C VAL A 101 30.00 -27.26 -1.58
N LEU A 102 29.60 -28.04 -0.61
CA LEU A 102 30.46 -29.02 0.00
C LEU A 102 31.07 -29.96 -1.03
N ALA A 103 32.39 -30.20 -0.90
CA ALA A 103 33.13 -31.10 -1.77
C ALA A 103 33.04 -32.56 -1.28
N ASP A 104 31.84 -32.98 -0.91
CA ASP A 104 31.50 -34.32 -0.48
C ASP A 104 30.34 -34.89 -1.31
N SER A 105 29.81 -36.04 -0.95
CA SER A 105 28.68 -36.67 -1.66
C SER A 105 27.33 -35.99 -1.42
N SER A 106 27.23 -35.06 -0.46
CA SER A 106 25.97 -34.35 -0.15
C SER A 106 25.72 -33.16 -1.09
N TYR A 107 26.79 -32.50 -1.60
CA TYR A 107 26.72 -31.27 -2.39
C TYR A 107 25.86 -30.19 -1.76
N THR A 108 25.82 -30.13 -0.43
CA THR A 108 25.01 -29.14 0.30
C THR A 108 25.63 -27.76 0.17
N VAL A 109 24.79 -26.74 0.05
CA VAL A 109 25.25 -25.34 0.03
C VAL A 109 25.68 -24.94 1.45
N LYS A 110 26.95 -24.62 1.63
CA LYS A 110 27.52 -24.12 2.88
C LYS A 110 27.35 -22.61 3.02
N LYS A 111 27.51 -21.88 1.89
CA LYS A 111 27.38 -20.45 1.84
C LYS A 111 26.87 -19.99 0.49
N CYS A 112 25.99 -19.02 0.49
CA CYS A 112 25.49 -18.36 -0.71
C CYS A 112 25.63 -16.83 -0.55
N THR A 113 26.16 -16.19 -1.57
CA THR A 113 26.13 -14.72 -1.69
C THR A 113 25.41 -14.34 -2.95
N MET A 114 24.47 -13.42 -2.85
CA MET A 114 23.66 -12.94 -3.96
C MET A 114 23.73 -11.43 -4.01
N ASN A 115 24.02 -10.88 -5.16
CA ASN A 115 24.07 -9.44 -5.39
C ASN A 115 23.12 -9.05 -6.52
N LEU A 116 22.35 -7.99 -6.31
CA LEU A 116 21.49 -7.39 -7.29
C LEU A 116 21.97 -5.96 -7.56
N PRO A 117 22.72 -5.70 -8.63
CA PRO A 117 23.29 -4.40 -8.90
C PRO A 117 22.26 -3.42 -9.49
N LYS A 118 22.53 -2.13 -9.44
CA LYS A 118 21.70 -1.05 -10.01
C LYS A 118 21.24 -1.28 -11.46
N LYS A 119 22.05 -1.98 -12.26
CA LYS A 119 21.73 -2.33 -13.64
C LYS A 119 20.55 -3.29 -13.78
N SER A 120 20.13 -3.94 -12.69
CA SER A 120 18.99 -4.86 -12.70
C SER A 120 17.65 -4.19 -12.99
N GLY A 121 17.58 -2.85 -12.96
CA GLY A 121 16.35 -2.11 -13.28
C GLY A 121 15.28 -2.10 -12.18
N VAL A 122 15.58 -2.60 -11.00
CA VAL A 122 14.69 -2.48 -9.84
C VAL A 122 14.65 -1.02 -9.37
N ASN A 123 13.48 -0.41 -9.40
CA ASN A 123 13.33 0.99 -9.07
C ASN A 123 13.83 1.32 -7.64
N PHE A 124 14.59 2.41 -7.53
CA PHE A 124 15.12 2.98 -6.28
C PHE A 124 16.20 2.15 -5.57
N VAL A 125 16.47 0.91 -6.00
CA VAL A 125 17.53 0.08 -5.44
C VAL A 125 18.80 0.31 -6.24
N ASP A 126 19.85 0.75 -5.56
CA ASP A 126 21.18 0.91 -6.14
C ASP A 126 21.99 -0.36 -6.01
N ASN A 127 21.84 -1.08 -4.91
CA ASN A 127 22.48 -2.35 -4.64
C ASN A 127 21.68 -3.15 -3.61
N LEU A 128 21.67 -4.47 -3.76
CA LEU A 128 21.12 -5.40 -2.78
C LEU A 128 22.08 -6.58 -2.65
N ASP A 129 22.60 -6.79 -1.46
CA ASP A 129 23.44 -7.93 -1.10
C ASP A 129 22.73 -8.82 -0.10
N ILE A 130 22.75 -10.13 -0.35
CA ILE A 130 22.26 -11.16 0.57
C ILE A 130 23.38 -12.17 0.81
N ILE A 131 23.65 -12.48 2.05
CA ILE A 131 24.66 -13.43 2.47
C ILE A 131 24.01 -14.44 3.39
N GLN A 132 23.97 -15.72 2.99
CA GLN A 132 23.48 -16.81 3.80
C GLN A 132 24.56 -17.84 4.06
N GLU A 133 24.69 -18.28 5.31
CA GLU A 133 25.61 -19.33 5.72
C GLU A 133 24.81 -20.41 6.48
N PHE A 134 25.15 -21.65 6.21
CA PHE A 134 24.51 -22.83 6.77
C PHE A 134 25.49 -23.59 7.65
N GLU A 135 24.98 -24.25 8.67
CA GLU A 135 25.78 -25.13 9.54
C GLU A 135 25.10 -26.48 9.72
N GLN A 136 25.90 -27.51 9.95
CA GLN A 136 25.39 -28.80 10.29
C GLN A 136 25.27 -28.95 11.81
N LEU A 137 24.08 -29.29 12.28
CA LEU A 137 23.81 -29.55 13.67
C LEU A 137 24.33 -30.95 14.09
N PRO A 138 24.48 -31.20 15.40
CA PRO A 138 24.94 -32.52 15.90
C PRO A 138 24.05 -33.70 15.50
N ASN A 139 22.79 -33.45 15.16
CA ASN A 139 21.83 -34.45 14.65
C ASN A 139 22.00 -34.74 13.14
N GLY A 140 22.93 -34.04 12.45
CA GLY A 140 23.18 -34.19 11.03
C GLY A 140 22.39 -33.27 10.12
N GLU A 141 21.41 -32.54 10.63
CA GLU A 141 20.57 -31.60 9.84
C GLU A 141 21.33 -30.31 9.50
N TRP A 142 21.15 -29.85 8.28
CA TRP A 142 21.69 -28.57 7.83
C TRP A 142 20.67 -27.45 8.04
N VAL A 143 21.08 -26.40 8.73
CA VAL A 143 20.22 -25.28 9.08
C VAL A 143 20.87 -23.93 8.69
N LEU A 144 20.05 -22.93 8.48
CA LEU A 144 20.49 -21.56 8.24
C LEU A 144 21.07 -20.97 9.54
N LYS A 145 22.32 -20.52 9.52
CA LYS A 145 23.01 -19.91 10.66
C LYS A 145 22.98 -18.40 10.60
N THR A 146 23.25 -17.87 9.41
CA THR A 146 23.42 -16.44 9.16
C THR A 146 22.58 -16.04 7.97
N ASP A 147 21.83 -14.95 8.09
CA ASP A 147 21.13 -14.31 6.99
C ASP A 147 21.30 -12.79 7.09
N ASP A 148 22.21 -12.25 6.30
CA ASP A 148 22.50 -10.83 6.25
C ASP A 148 21.98 -10.24 4.93
N MET A 149 21.29 -9.10 5.01
CA MET A 149 20.81 -8.37 3.86
C MET A 149 21.23 -6.90 3.97
N ILE A 150 21.78 -6.37 2.90
CA ILE A 150 22.16 -4.96 2.79
C ILE A 150 21.48 -4.40 1.55
N VAL A 151 20.67 -3.35 1.73
CA VAL A 151 19.98 -2.67 0.63
C VAL A 151 20.43 -1.22 0.59
N GLU A 152 20.98 -0.82 -0.53
CA GLU A 152 21.31 0.58 -0.83
C GLU A 152 20.26 1.18 -1.74
N MET A 153 19.76 2.35 -1.38
CA MET A 153 18.63 2.98 -2.06
C MET A 153 18.84 4.47 -2.27
N THR A 154 18.36 4.95 -3.41
CA THR A 154 18.22 6.38 -3.69
C THR A 154 16.76 6.69 -4.04
N LEU A 155 16.02 7.32 -3.14
CA LEU A 155 14.61 7.66 -3.34
C LEU A 155 14.41 8.85 -4.27
N MET A 156 15.29 9.84 -4.18
CA MET A 156 15.28 11.04 -5.03
C MET A 156 16.70 11.45 -5.38
N LYS A 157 16.92 11.94 -6.58
CA LYS A 157 18.22 12.43 -7.03
C LYS A 157 18.81 13.58 -6.20
N ILE A 158 17.96 14.25 -5.40
CA ILE A 158 18.34 15.39 -4.55
C ILE A 158 18.75 14.93 -3.13
N MET A 159 18.34 13.71 -2.71
CA MET A 159 18.68 13.15 -1.41
C MET A 159 19.85 12.18 -1.56
N GLN A 160 20.76 12.22 -0.58
CA GLN A 160 21.79 11.18 -0.49
C GLN A 160 21.13 9.82 -0.31
N GLY A 161 21.68 8.79 -0.94
CA GLY A 161 21.24 7.42 -0.77
C GLY A 161 21.33 6.98 0.70
N PHE A 162 20.49 6.06 1.09
CA PHE A 162 20.53 5.45 2.41
C PHE A 162 20.72 3.94 2.29
N GLN A 163 21.33 3.37 3.31
CA GLN A 163 21.60 1.94 3.43
C GLN A 163 20.77 1.37 4.56
N ILE A 164 20.09 0.26 4.28
CA ILE A 164 19.40 -0.55 5.28
C ILE A 164 20.16 -1.84 5.42
N ARG A 165 20.51 -2.22 6.65
CA ARG A 165 21.17 -3.47 6.95
C ARG A 165 20.33 -4.30 7.91
N ARG A 166 20.03 -5.55 7.53
CA ARG A 166 19.48 -6.57 8.39
C ARG A 166 20.57 -7.61 8.67
N THR A 167 20.76 -7.94 9.93
CA THR A 167 21.67 -8.97 10.37
C THR A 167 20.89 -9.97 11.21
N THR A 168 20.73 -11.20 10.75
CA THR A 168 19.99 -12.24 11.42
C THR A 168 20.92 -13.40 11.78
N ARG A 169 20.82 -13.88 13.01
CA ARG A 169 21.54 -15.05 13.52
C ARG A 169 20.53 -16.02 14.09
N TYR A 170 20.62 -17.24 13.66
CA TYR A 170 19.77 -18.33 14.11
C TYR A 170 20.55 -19.22 15.06
N SER A 171 19.96 -19.56 16.20
CA SER A 171 20.53 -20.45 17.23
C SER A 171 19.41 -21.26 17.89
N ASP A 172 19.79 -22.25 18.67
CA ASP A 172 18.88 -23.01 19.52
C ASP A 172 17.74 -23.69 18.74
N TYR A 173 18.08 -24.34 17.63
CA TYR A 173 17.13 -25.09 16.83
C TYR A 173 16.51 -26.23 17.60
N ALA A 174 15.17 -26.28 17.64
CA ALA A 174 14.38 -27.36 18.19
C ALA A 174 13.52 -27.98 17.09
N PHE A 175 13.47 -29.33 17.05
CA PHE A 175 12.70 -30.09 16.06
C PHE A 175 11.46 -30.75 16.68
N ASP A 176 11.08 -30.31 17.88
CA ASP A 176 9.89 -30.80 18.55
C ASP A 176 8.62 -30.37 17.85
N GLU A 177 7.59 -31.21 17.85
CA GLU A 177 6.30 -30.86 17.30
C GLU A 177 5.71 -29.65 18.06
N LEU A 178 5.43 -28.56 17.36
CA LEU A 178 4.81 -27.40 17.96
C LEU A 178 3.33 -27.71 18.29
N PRO A 179 2.85 -27.26 19.48
CA PRO A 179 1.46 -27.45 19.86
C PRO A 179 0.50 -26.86 18.79
N GLN A 180 -0.47 -27.65 18.35
CA GLN A 180 -1.46 -27.22 17.34
C GLN A 180 -2.21 -25.93 17.72
N GLN A 181 -2.26 -25.59 19.01
CA GLN A 181 -2.86 -24.36 19.51
C GLN A 181 -2.14 -23.10 19.02
N LEU A 182 -0.83 -23.17 18.73
CA LEU A 182 -0.06 -22.05 18.17
C LEU A 182 -0.50 -21.71 16.75
N PHE A 183 -0.87 -22.75 15.98
CA PHE A 183 -1.36 -22.56 14.60
C PHE A 183 -2.83 -22.10 14.52
N LYS A 184 -3.58 -22.21 15.64
CA LYS A 184 -4.95 -21.70 15.74
C LYS A 184 -4.98 -20.20 16.09
N ARG A 185 -3.88 -19.63 16.52
CA ARG A 185 -3.77 -18.20 16.79
C ARG A 185 -3.62 -17.44 15.47
N LYS A 186 -4.46 -16.43 15.33
CA LYS A 186 -4.62 -15.64 14.12
C LYS A 186 -3.62 -14.48 14.13
N GLY A 187 -2.66 -14.53 13.25
CA GLY A 187 -1.61 -13.52 13.05
C GLY A 187 -0.24 -14.18 13.02
N ALA A 188 0.55 -13.82 12.01
CA ALA A 188 1.91 -14.31 11.85
C ALA A 188 2.87 -13.80 12.95
N GLU A 189 2.48 -12.74 13.66
CA GLU A 189 3.31 -12.09 14.67
C GLU A 189 2.52 -11.88 15.97
N ILE A 190 3.14 -12.24 17.10
CA ILE A 190 2.65 -11.90 18.43
C ILE A 190 3.56 -10.79 18.97
N LYS A 191 3.00 -9.56 19.08
CA LYS A 191 3.70 -8.47 19.76
C LYS A 191 3.34 -8.49 21.24
N GLU A 192 4.35 -8.59 22.08
CA GLU A 192 4.18 -8.39 23.51
C GLU A 192 3.87 -6.92 23.81
N ALA A 193 3.06 -6.67 24.85
CA ALA A 193 2.60 -5.33 25.18
C ALA A 193 3.74 -4.35 25.52
N ASP A 194 4.86 -4.85 26.00
CA ASP A 194 6.05 -4.10 26.39
C ASP A 194 7.14 -4.04 25.31
N ALA A 195 6.94 -4.70 24.16
CA ALA A 195 7.96 -4.79 23.11
C ALA A 195 8.52 -3.43 22.66
N MET A 196 7.67 -2.39 22.66
CA MET A 196 8.07 -1.03 22.27
C MET A 196 8.66 -0.21 23.42
N MET A 197 8.64 -0.74 24.65
CA MET A 197 9.15 -0.05 25.85
C MET A 197 10.50 -0.60 26.33
N ARG A 198 11.04 -1.63 25.67
CA ARG A 198 12.32 -2.26 26.02
C ARG A 198 13.47 -1.31 25.73
N GLY A 199 14.29 -1.05 26.76
CA GLY A 199 15.43 -0.14 26.71
C GLY A 199 16.69 -0.75 26.11
N ASP A 200 17.74 0.06 26.04
CA ASP A 200 19.04 -0.32 25.47
C ASP A 200 19.69 -1.54 26.19
N ASP A 201 19.48 -1.66 27.51
CA ASP A 201 20.00 -2.80 28.29
C ASP A 201 19.43 -4.15 27.81
N PHE A 202 18.12 -4.19 27.53
CA PHE A 202 17.48 -5.37 26.95
C PHE A 202 18.08 -5.69 25.58
N TRP A 203 18.17 -4.70 24.69
CA TRP A 203 18.69 -4.91 23.35
C TRP A 203 20.17 -5.31 23.34
N ASN A 204 20.98 -4.78 24.25
CA ASN A 204 22.39 -5.16 24.38
C ASN A 204 22.54 -6.61 24.83
N GLN A 205 21.64 -7.13 25.68
CA GLN A 205 21.64 -8.52 26.11
C GLN A 205 21.23 -9.50 24.98
N TYR A 206 20.25 -9.12 24.16
CA TYR A 206 19.70 -9.98 23.12
C TYR A 206 20.27 -9.72 21.71
N ARG A 207 21.16 -8.78 21.55
CA ARG A 207 21.82 -8.48 20.28
C ARG A 207 23.02 -9.42 20.08
N PRO A 208 22.95 -10.43 19.17
CA PRO A 208 24.04 -11.40 18.97
C PRO A 208 25.23 -10.77 18.24
N VAL A 209 25.04 -9.70 17.47
CA VAL A 209 26.08 -8.99 16.75
C VAL A 209 26.19 -7.57 17.28
N PRO A 210 27.37 -7.17 17.81
CA PRO A 210 27.57 -5.82 18.33
C PRO A 210 27.46 -4.79 17.21
N LEU A 211 26.99 -3.60 17.56
CA LEU A 211 26.96 -2.47 16.62
C LEU A 211 28.37 -2.10 16.16
N THR A 212 28.53 -1.81 14.90
CA THR A 212 29.75 -1.23 14.35
C THR A 212 29.96 0.20 14.88
N GLN A 213 31.17 0.74 14.76
CA GLN A 213 31.43 2.12 15.14
C GLN A 213 30.55 3.14 14.39
N THR A 214 30.24 2.86 13.13
CA THR A 214 29.37 3.71 12.31
C THR A 214 27.92 3.65 12.82
N GLU A 215 27.41 2.47 13.15
CA GLU A 215 26.06 2.27 13.69
C GLU A 215 25.91 2.89 15.08
N SER A 216 26.88 2.72 15.96
CA SER A 216 26.88 3.35 17.30
C SER A 216 27.06 4.88 17.23
N SER A 217 27.80 5.39 16.24
CA SER A 217 27.93 6.82 16.01
C SER A 217 26.68 7.44 15.41
N MET A 218 25.83 6.65 14.73
CA MET A 218 24.55 7.08 14.19
C MET A 218 23.58 7.47 15.32
N ASP A 219 23.51 6.69 16.40
CA ASP A 219 22.70 7.04 17.56
C ASP A 219 23.15 8.37 18.18
N MET A 220 24.46 8.60 18.22
CA MET A 220 25.03 9.86 18.70
C MET A 220 24.72 11.02 17.75
N LEU A 221 24.76 10.76 16.43
CA LEU A 221 24.38 11.74 15.42
C LEU A 221 22.90 12.09 15.53
N VAL A 222 22.01 11.10 15.64
CA VAL A 222 20.57 11.32 15.82
C VAL A 222 20.30 12.14 17.08
N LYS A 223 20.90 11.78 18.22
CA LYS A 223 20.78 12.54 19.47
C LYS A 223 21.28 13.99 19.32
N ARG A 224 22.38 14.21 18.59
CA ARG A 224 22.87 15.58 18.29
C ARG A 224 21.93 16.36 17.38
N LEU A 225 21.40 15.70 16.34
CA LEU A 225 20.41 16.30 15.44
C LEU A 225 19.12 16.66 16.19
N GLU A 226 18.64 15.80 17.07
CA GLU A 226 17.46 16.06 17.92
C GLU A 226 17.67 17.27 18.86
N GLN A 227 18.91 17.53 19.26
CA GLN A 227 19.28 18.69 20.10
C GLN A 227 19.43 19.99 19.29
N MET A 228 19.52 19.92 17.96
CA MET A 228 19.65 21.12 17.11
C MET A 228 18.34 21.92 17.09
N PRO A 229 18.40 23.24 17.35
CA PRO A 229 17.23 24.10 17.24
C PRO A 229 16.61 24.00 15.84
N GLY A 230 15.32 23.69 15.77
CA GLY A 230 14.60 23.57 14.50
C GLY A 230 14.57 22.17 13.88
N PHE A 231 15.50 21.27 14.20
CA PHE A 231 15.52 19.93 13.63
C PHE A 231 14.23 19.13 13.89
N LYS A 232 13.66 19.26 15.09
CA LYS A 232 12.36 18.66 15.43
C LYS A 232 11.24 19.08 14.47
N TYR A 233 11.26 20.30 13.94
CA TYR A 233 10.28 20.78 12.97
C TYR A 233 10.49 20.17 11.60
N VAL A 234 11.76 19.96 11.20
CA VAL A 234 12.09 19.27 9.94
C VAL A 234 11.59 17.81 9.99
N ILE A 235 11.88 17.10 11.07
CA ILE A 235 11.38 15.73 11.28
C ILE A 235 9.85 15.71 11.33
N PHE A 236 9.23 16.67 12.02
CA PHE A 236 7.78 16.79 12.07
C PHE A 236 7.15 16.96 10.66
N VAL A 237 7.70 17.86 9.84
CA VAL A 237 7.24 18.09 8.46
C VAL A 237 7.45 16.84 7.60
N LEU A 238 8.63 16.21 7.67
CA LEU A 238 8.91 14.98 6.93
C LEU A 238 7.95 13.86 7.34
N LYS A 239 7.74 13.66 8.63
CA LYS A 239 6.81 12.65 9.15
C LYS A 239 5.38 12.94 8.70
N ALA A 240 4.92 14.19 8.81
CA ALA A 240 3.61 14.61 8.35
C ALA A 240 3.42 14.39 6.84
N PHE A 241 4.47 14.58 6.05
CA PHE A 241 4.44 14.37 4.61
C PHE A 241 4.42 12.87 4.24
N ILE A 242 5.24 12.05 4.90
CA ILE A 242 5.34 10.60 4.63
C ILE A 242 4.09 9.86 5.14
N GLU A 243 3.70 10.09 6.39
CA GLU A 243 2.55 9.43 7.00
C GLU A 243 1.22 10.04 6.57
N ASN A 244 1.25 11.27 6.01
CA ASN A 244 0.08 12.05 5.61
C ASN A 244 -0.85 12.43 6.78
N PHE A 245 -0.39 12.22 8.02
CA PHE A 245 -1.10 12.57 9.25
C PHE A 245 -0.12 13.11 10.28
N VAL A 246 -0.61 14.00 11.12
CA VAL A 246 0.10 14.55 12.27
C VAL A 246 -0.47 13.98 13.54
N GLU A 247 0.32 13.20 14.26
CA GLU A 247 -0.03 12.72 15.58
C GLU A 247 0.03 13.87 16.58
N THR A 248 -1.02 14.04 17.42
CA THR A 248 -1.04 15.08 18.47
C THR A 248 -0.41 14.61 19.77
N GLY A 249 -0.01 13.34 19.85
CA GLY A 249 0.60 12.73 21.03
C GLY A 249 2.12 12.83 21.07
N THR A 250 2.67 12.35 22.17
CA THR A 250 4.10 12.17 22.40
C THR A 250 4.42 10.69 22.66
N LYS A 251 5.70 10.35 22.87
CA LYS A 251 6.09 8.98 23.26
C LYS A 251 5.48 8.56 24.61
N GLU A 252 5.35 9.50 25.56
CA GLU A 252 4.78 9.24 26.89
C GLU A 252 3.24 9.26 26.90
N HIS A 253 2.65 10.08 26.04
CA HIS A 253 1.19 10.22 25.88
C HIS A 253 0.80 9.92 24.44
N PRO A 254 0.43 8.66 24.12
CA PRO A 254 0.08 8.27 22.75
C PRO A 254 -1.04 9.12 22.16
N SER A 255 -0.96 9.38 20.85
CA SER A 255 -1.92 10.23 20.15
C SER A 255 -3.35 9.69 20.29
N LYS A 256 -4.25 10.54 20.76
CA LYS A 256 -5.69 10.27 20.83
C LYS A 256 -6.44 10.79 19.61
N VAL A 257 -5.86 11.78 18.93
CA VAL A 257 -6.40 12.41 17.73
C VAL A 257 -5.26 12.65 16.75
N ASP A 258 -5.44 12.21 15.51
CA ASP A 258 -4.51 12.50 14.42
C ASP A 258 -5.12 13.55 13.48
N ILE A 259 -4.35 14.56 13.10
CA ILE A 259 -4.75 15.61 12.16
C ILE A 259 -4.30 15.20 10.77
N GLY A 260 -5.19 15.23 9.82
CA GLY A 260 -4.93 14.85 8.42
C GLY A 260 -6.13 14.17 7.75
N PRO A 261 -6.00 13.81 6.48
CA PRO A 261 -4.79 13.77 5.63
C PRO A 261 -4.23 15.15 5.27
N VAL A 262 -2.89 15.30 5.41
CA VAL A 262 -2.22 16.60 5.17
C VAL A 262 -2.28 17.00 3.70
N ASN A 263 -2.20 16.03 2.78
CA ASN A 263 -2.27 16.27 1.34
C ASN A 263 -3.65 16.72 0.84
N THR A 264 -4.67 16.78 1.71
CA THR A 264 -6.02 17.27 1.38
C THR A 264 -6.33 18.64 1.97
N MET A 265 -5.38 19.23 2.70
CA MET A 265 -5.60 20.51 3.38
C MET A 265 -5.79 21.67 2.41
N ILE A 266 -5.13 21.59 1.26
CA ILE A 266 -5.21 22.61 0.21
C ILE A 266 -5.56 21.92 -1.10
N SER A 267 -6.66 22.34 -1.72
CA SER A 267 -7.13 21.82 -3.00
C SER A 267 -7.73 22.93 -3.85
N ASN A 268 -8.01 22.62 -5.10
CA ASN A 268 -8.64 23.54 -6.03
C ASN A 268 -9.66 22.82 -6.91
N ASN A 269 -10.84 23.40 -7.09
CA ASN A 269 -11.82 22.94 -8.06
C ASN A 269 -12.60 24.12 -8.65
N TYR A 270 -13.38 23.88 -9.70
CA TYR A 270 -14.08 24.93 -10.43
C TYR A 270 -15.08 25.72 -9.58
N ILE A 271 -15.77 25.08 -8.66
CA ILE A 271 -16.82 25.70 -7.81
C ILE A 271 -16.19 26.41 -6.61
N ASP A 272 -15.37 25.69 -5.84
CA ASP A 272 -14.74 26.23 -4.62
C ASP A 272 -13.66 27.28 -4.93
N GLY A 273 -13.03 27.19 -6.11
CA GLY A 273 -11.75 27.84 -6.35
C GLY A 273 -10.70 27.25 -5.42
N LEU A 274 -9.91 28.09 -4.77
CA LEU A 274 -9.05 27.65 -3.67
C LEU A 274 -9.93 27.11 -2.53
N ARG A 275 -9.60 25.94 -2.04
CA ARG A 275 -10.29 25.27 -0.95
C ARG A 275 -9.30 24.94 0.17
N LEU A 276 -9.62 25.33 1.38
CA LEU A 276 -8.90 24.93 2.58
C LEU A 276 -9.74 23.91 3.36
N ARG A 277 -9.12 22.82 3.77
CA ARG A 277 -9.75 21.74 4.50
C ARG A 277 -8.96 21.39 5.75
N MET A 278 -9.64 21.25 6.87
CA MET A 278 -9.10 20.73 8.12
C MET A 278 -9.78 19.42 8.45
N SER A 279 -9.02 18.37 8.65
CA SER A 279 -9.51 17.01 8.90
C SER A 279 -8.83 16.40 10.12
N ALA A 280 -9.58 15.57 10.84
CA ALA A 280 -9.06 14.85 12.01
C ALA A 280 -9.74 13.48 12.14
N GLN A 281 -9.05 12.57 12.83
CA GLN A 281 -9.58 11.26 13.22
C GLN A 281 -9.12 10.89 14.62
N THR A 282 -9.96 10.18 15.38
CA THR A 282 -9.57 9.63 16.67
C THR A 282 -8.85 8.30 16.50
N THR A 283 -8.08 7.92 17.51
CA THR A 283 -7.35 6.65 17.56
C THR A 283 -7.88 5.75 18.67
N ALA A 284 -7.46 4.50 18.70
CA ALA A 284 -7.80 3.55 19.75
C ALA A 284 -7.29 3.96 21.14
N ASN A 285 -6.31 4.88 21.21
CA ASN A 285 -5.84 5.46 22.46
C ASN A 285 -6.90 6.37 23.15
N LEU A 286 -7.89 6.86 22.39
CA LEU A 286 -9.05 7.53 22.96
C LEU A 286 -10.11 6.51 23.37
N ASN A 287 -10.50 5.64 22.45
CA ASN A 287 -11.41 4.52 22.68
C ASN A 287 -11.12 3.41 21.64
N PRO A 288 -10.88 2.14 22.08
CA PRO A 288 -10.51 1.07 21.18
C PRO A 288 -11.67 0.51 20.33
N HIS A 289 -12.91 0.95 20.61
CA HIS A 289 -14.11 0.51 19.91
C HIS A 289 -14.83 1.64 19.17
N LEU A 290 -14.73 2.88 19.63
CA LEU A 290 -15.47 4.02 19.09
C LEU A 290 -14.52 5.02 18.44
N PHE A 291 -14.73 5.29 17.15
CA PHE A 291 -13.89 6.16 16.34
C PHE A 291 -14.71 7.28 15.72
N PHE A 292 -14.14 8.47 15.71
CA PHE A 292 -14.68 9.65 15.03
C PHE A 292 -13.70 10.09 13.96
N LYS A 293 -14.22 10.46 12.80
CA LYS A 293 -13.45 11.04 11.70
C LYS A 293 -14.28 12.14 11.06
N GLY A 294 -13.64 13.24 10.69
CA GLY A 294 -14.36 14.29 10.03
C GLY A 294 -13.46 15.33 9.39
N TYR A 295 -14.10 16.18 8.61
CA TYR A 295 -13.46 17.38 8.07
C TYR A 295 -14.43 18.54 7.97
N TYR A 296 -13.84 19.73 7.98
CA TYR A 296 -14.46 20.98 7.58
C TYR A 296 -13.64 21.61 6.46
N ALA A 297 -14.29 22.08 5.41
CA ALA A 297 -13.65 22.72 4.29
C ALA A 297 -14.41 23.98 3.87
N TYR A 298 -13.68 24.98 3.40
CA TYR A 298 -14.22 26.25 2.91
C TYR A 298 -13.71 26.56 1.51
N GLY A 299 -14.64 26.83 0.59
CA GLY A 299 -14.37 27.29 -0.76
C GLY A 299 -14.34 28.82 -0.82
N PHE A 300 -13.27 29.38 -1.36
CA PHE A 300 -13.10 30.84 -1.41
C PHE A 300 -13.83 31.50 -2.59
N LYS A 301 -14.27 30.72 -3.57
CA LYS A 301 -15.01 31.24 -4.73
C LYS A 301 -16.52 31.19 -4.53
N ASP A 302 -17.04 30.09 -4.01
CA ASP A 302 -18.48 29.90 -3.75
C ASP A 302 -18.91 30.36 -2.35
N HIS A 303 -17.96 30.66 -1.46
CA HIS A 303 -18.17 31.11 -0.09
C HIS A 303 -19.04 30.16 0.76
N ARG A 304 -19.01 28.84 0.45
CA ARG A 304 -19.77 27.82 1.14
C ARG A 304 -18.87 26.91 1.96
N SER A 305 -19.41 26.49 3.11
CA SER A 305 -18.80 25.49 3.98
C SER A 305 -19.18 24.09 3.52
N LYS A 306 -18.23 23.17 3.51
CA LYS A 306 -18.40 21.74 3.26
C LYS A 306 -17.89 20.98 4.46
N TYR A 307 -18.51 19.86 4.77
CA TYR A 307 -18.16 19.11 5.97
C TYR A 307 -18.56 17.64 5.85
N MET A 308 -17.87 16.81 6.61
CA MET A 308 -18.19 15.40 6.77
C MET A 308 -17.91 14.99 8.21
N GLY A 309 -18.80 14.19 8.76
CA GLY A 309 -18.63 13.51 10.03
C GLY A 309 -18.92 12.02 9.88
N GLU A 310 -18.09 11.21 10.47
CA GLU A 310 -18.19 9.76 10.48
C GLU A 310 -17.99 9.25 11.91
N VAL A 311 -18.88 8.38 12.36
CA VAL A 311 -18.80 7.67 13.64
C VAL A 311 -18.77 6.19 13.34
N GLU A 312 -17.70 5.52 13.71
CA GLU A 312 -17.52 4.09 13.53
C GLU A 312 -17.42 3.38 14.87
N TYR A 313 -18.28 2.38 15.09
CA TYR A 313 -18.18 1.47 16.22
C TYR A 313 -17.64 0.13 15.72
N SER A 314 -16.48 -0.28 16.26
CA SER A 314 -15.84 -1.56 15.99
C SER A 314 -16.21 -2.56 17.08
N PHE A 315 -16.80 -3.70 16.68
CA PHE A 315 -17.10 -4.80 17.59
C PHE A 315 -15.83 -5.50 18.11
N ASN A 316 -14.72 -5.35 17.40
CA ASN A 316 -13.41 -5.85 17.79
C ASN A 316 -12.56 -4.71 18.35
N LYS A 317 -11.86 -4.97 19.45
CA LYS A 317 -10.86 -4.04 19.98
C LYS A 317 -9.78 -3.79 18.94
N LYS A 318 -9.43 -2.51 18.74
CA LYS A 318 -8.38 -2.05 17.82
C LYS A 318 -7.14 -1.58 18.58
N GLU A 319 -5.98 -1.65 17.93
CA GLU A 319 -4.72 -1.18 18.49
C GLU A 319 -4.49 0.30 18.20
N TYR A 320 -4.81 0.76 16.98
CA TYR A 320 -4.63 2.15 16.59
C TYR A 320 -5.80 2.72 15.77
N LEU A 321 -6.23 2.08 14.67
CA LEU A 321 -7.30 2.57 13.80
C LEU A 321 -8.34 1.51 13.48
N PRO A 322 -9.58 1.91 13.15
CA PRO A 322 -10.68 0.98 12.89
C PRO A 322 -10.49 0.10 11.63
N ARG A 323 -9.54 0.45 10.76
CA ARG A 323 -9.24 -0.30 9.54
C ARG A 323 -8.43 -1.58 9.75
N GLU A 324 -7.91 -1.80 10.95
CA GLU A 324 -7.13 -3.00 11.29
C GLU A 324 -7.99 -4.27 11.18
N PHE A 325 -7.32 -5.36 10.80
CA PHE A 325 -7.93 -6.68 10.76
C PHE A 325 -8.11 -7.26 12.19
N PRO A 326 -9.17 -8.01 12.46
CA PRO A 326 -10.35 -8.25 11.61
C PRO A 326 -11.32 -7.06 11.63
N LYS A 327 -11.82 -6.66 10.44
CA LYS A 327 -12.84 -5.61 10.33
C LYS A 327 -14.19 -6.21 10.72
N ASN A 328 -14.85 -5.63 11.71
CA ASN A 328 -16.24 -5.90 12.07
C ASN A 328 -16.78 -4.63 12.73
N SER A 329 -17.48 -3.81 11.96
CA SER A 329 -17.87 -2.47 12.41
C SER A 329 -19.14 -1.97 11.76
N ILE A 330 -19.81 -1.06 12.45
CA ILE A 330 -20.91 -0.26 11.94
C ILE A 330 -20.47 1.20 11.89
N THR A 331 -20.75 1.87 10.78
CA THR A 331 -20.36 3.25 10.53
C THR A 331 -21.56 4.08 10.14
N PHE A 332 -21.79 5.18 10.83
CA PHE A 332 -22.71 6.23 10.42
C PHE A 332 -21.93 7.40 9.86
N SER A 333 -22.34 7.94 8.72
CA SER A 333 -21.70 9.10 8.10
C SER A 333 -22.72 10.13 7.61
N TYR A 334 -22.34 11.39 7.75
CA TYR A 334 -23.02 12.53 7.15
C TYR A 334 -22.02 13.36 6.39
N GLN A 335 -22.32 13.70 5.15
CA GLN A 335 -21.44 14.50 4.30
C GLN A 335 -22.26 15.55 3.52
N TYR A 336 -21.72 16.76 3.46
CA TYR A 336 -22.14 17.80 2.52
C TYR A 336 -20.91 18.34 1.80
N ASP A 337 -20.83 18.12 0.50
CA ASP A 337 -19.65 18.50 -0.29
C ASP A 337 -20.00 18.77 -1.76
N VAL A 338 -19.08 19.38 -2.50
CA VAL A 338 -19.17 19.55 -3.95
C VAL A 338 -18.40 18.44 -4.65
N MET A 339 -19.02 17.76 -5.60
CA MET A 339 -18.44 16.61 -6.31
C MET A 339 -18.74 16.69 -7.81
N SER A 340 -17.81 16.25 -8.64
CA SER A 340 -18.13 15.95 -10.04
C SER A 340 -18.77 14.55 -10.15
N PRO A 341 -19.54 14.27 -11.21
CA PRO A 341 -20.14 12.95 -11.40
C PRO A 341 -19.12 11.80 -11.40
N THR A 342 -17.88 12.06 -11.80
CA THR A 342 -16.80 11.10 -11.87
C THR A 342 -16.06 10.91 -10.53
N ASP A 343 -16.17 11.85 -9.60
CA ASP A 343 -15.50 11.77 -8.30
C ASP A 343 -16.02 10.61 -7.45
N LYS A 344 -17.27 10.18 -7.66
CA LYS A 344 -17.87 8.99 -7.02
C LYS A 344 -17.10 7.70 -7.29
N PHE A 345 -16.33 7.65 -8.36
CA PHE A 345 -15.57 6.47 -8.82
C PHE A 345 -14.06 6.57 -8.55
N LEU A 346 -13.60 7.66 -7.92
CA LEU A 346 -12.19 7.84 -7.58
C LEU A 346 -11.77 6.89 -6.44
N LYS A 347 -10.59 6.31 -6.57
CA LYS A 347 -9.96 5.54 -5.49
C LYS A 347 -9.26 6.40 -4.45
N THR A 348 -8.91 7.63 -4.82
CA THR A 348 -8.21 8.60 -3.98
C THR A 348 -9.15 9.72 -3.58
N ASP A 349 -8.86 10.41 -2.48
CA ASP A 349 -9.62 11.59 -2.07
C ASP A 349 -9.52 12.68 -3.16
N LYS A 350 -10.65 13.24 -3.59
CA LYS A 350 -10.73 14.29 -4.61
C LYS A 350 -9.97 15.55 -4.23
N ASP A 351 -9.85 15.84 -2.94
CA ASP A 351 -9.16 17.01 -2.40
C ASP A 351 -7.65 16.82 -2.29
N ASN A 352 -7.13 15.65 -2.66
CA ASN A 352 -5.68 15.44 -2.71
C ASN A 352 -5.02 16.51 -3.59
N VAL A 353 -4.09 17.28 -3.03
CA VAL A 353 -3.42 18.42 -3.66
C VAL A 353 -2.88 18.08 -5.06
N PHE A 354 -2.35 16.88 -5.23
CA PHE A 354 -1.79 16.47 -6.52
C PHE A 354 -2.83 16.08 -7.57
N VAL A 355 -4.06 15.79 -7.15
CA VAL A 355 -5.18 15.42 -8.02
C VAL A 355 -6.04 16.66 -8.31
N SER A 356 -6.17 17.58 -7.37
CA SER A 356 -7.05 18.73 -7.45
C SER A 356 -6.51 19.85 -8.36
N PHE A 357 -5.17 20.02 -8.43
CA PHE A 357 -4.54 20.99 -9.32
C PHE A 357 -4.37 20.41 -10.73
N LYS A 358 -5.48 20.31 -11.46
CA LYS A 358 -5.51 19.77 -12.83
C LYS A 358 -5.29 20.89 -13.85
N THR A 359 -4.76 20.51 -15.01
CA THR A 359 -4.64 21.41 -16.17
C THR A 359 -5.98 21.66 -16.89
N SER A 360 -6.94 20.75 -16.73
CA SER A 360 -8.30 20.87 -17.25
C SER A 360 -9.28 21.10 -16.11
N THR A 361 -10.17 22.09 -16.28
CA THR A 361 -11.23 22.39 -15.33
C THR A 361 -12.45 21.50 -15.59
N VAL A 362 -12.98 20.89 -14.53
CA VAL A 362 -14.27 20.20 -14.56
C VAL A 362 -15.30 21.16 -13.98
N ASP A 363 -16.13 21.71 -14.84
CA ASP A 363 -17.15 22.71 -14.48
C ASP A 363 -18.51 22.08 -14.13
N GLN A 364 -18.74 20.82 -14.54
CA GLN A 364 -19.95 20.06 -14.27
C GLN A 364 -19.86 19.39 -12.91
N MET A 365 -20.44 20.01 -11.91
CA MET A 365 -20.38 19.55 -10.52
C MET A 365 -21.76 19.59 -9.87
N SER A 366 -21.91 18.96 -8.72
CA SER A 366 -23.11 19.05 -7.88
C SER A 366 -22.72 19.20 -6.40
N TYR A 367 -23.56 19.90 -5.63
CA TYR A 367 -23.53 19.78 -4.18
C TYR A 367 -24.22 18.51 -3.80
N VAL A 368 -23.51 17.66 -3.07
CA VAL A 368 -23.97 16.33 -2.68
C VAL A 368 -24.12 16.26 -1.18
N ARG A 369 -25.31 15.87 -0.72
CA ARG A 369 -25.59 15.56 0.69
C ARG A 369 -25.81 14.07 0.81
N ASN A 370 -24.96 13.40 1.58
CA ASN A 370 -25.04 11.96 1.82
C ASN A 370 -25.28 11.68 3.31
N ILE A 371 -26.22 10.79 3.59
CA ILE A 371 -26.41 10.18 4.91
C ILE A 371 -26.29 8.67 4.68
N ALA A 372 -25.36 8.01 5.35
CA ALA A 372 -25.17 6.58 5.16
C ALA A 372 -24.98 5.83 6.48
N LEU A 373 -25.52 4.62 6.50
CA LEU A 373 -25.27 3.62 7.54
C LEU A 373 -24.65 2.40 6.86
N LYS A 374 -23.45 2.03 7.29
CA LYS A 374 -22.65 0.98 6.67
C LYS A 374 -22.21 -0.05 7.72
N TYR A 375 -22.39 -1.31 7.41
CA TYR A 375 -21.84 -2.44 8.16
C TYR A 375 -20.77 -3.14 7.34
N GLU A 376 -19.62 -3.41 7.94
CA GLU A 376 -18.50 -4.12 7.32
C GLU A 376 -18.06 -5.29 8.18
N ASN A 377 -17.95 -6.45 7.57
CA ASN A 377 -17.40 -7.65 8.20
C ASN A 377 -16.33 -8.27 7.31
N GLU A 378 -15.20 -8.63 7.90
CA GLU A 378 -14.09 -9.29 7.22
C GLU A 378 -13.73 -10.59 7.93
N THR A 379 -13.74 -11.67 7.17
CA THR A 379 -13.44 -13.01 7.64
C THR A 379 -11.98 -13.36 7.38
N GLN A 380 -11.50 -14.41 8.05
CA GLN A 380 -10.10 -14.86 7.97
C GLN A 380 -9.72 -15.51 6.65
N PHE A 381 -10.72 -16.09 5.96
CA PHE A 381 -10.50 -16.69 4.64
C PHE A 381 -10.52 -15.66 3.50
N GLY A 382 -10.46 -14.35 3.83
CA GLY A 382 -10.33 -13.27 2.86
C GLY A 382 -11.65 -12.77 2.25
N LEU A 383 -12.80 -13.11 2.84
CA LEU A 383 -14.08 -12.54 2.43
C LEU A 383 -14.41 -11.30 3.27
N LYS A 384 -14.60 -10.16 2.60
CA LYS A 384 -15.15 -8.93 3.17
C LYS A 384 -16.55 -8.71 2.63
N THR A 385 -17.51 -8.56 3.53
CA THR A 385 -18.92 -8.22 3.24
C THR A 385 -19.18 -6.79 3.70
N THR A 386 -19.82 -6.01 2.84
CA THR A 386 -20.26 -4.64 3.13
C THR A 386 -21.73 -4.51 2.82
N VAL A 387 -22.51 -4.03 3.79
CA VAL A 387 -23.92 -3.66 3.62
C VAL A 387 -24.03 -2.18 3.91
N GLU A 388 -24.60 -1.41 3.00
CA GLU A 388 -24.77 0.04 3.16
C GLU A 388 -26.17 0.46 2.76
N VAL A 389 -26.74 1.34 3.57
CA VAL A 389 -27.98 2.07 3.28
C VAL A 389 -27.62 3.54 3.21
N LYS A 390 -27.95 4.18 2.08
CA LYS A 390 -27.55 5.55 1.80
C LYS A 390 -28.70 6.37 1.24
N HIS A 391 -28.90 7.56 1.81
CA HIS A 391 -29.70 8.62 1.24
C HIS A 391 -28.78 9.69 0.65
N SER A 392 -29.02 10.06 -0.61
CA SER A 392 -28.23 11.09 -1.31
C SER A 392 -29.15 12.13 -1.93
N THR A 393 -28.74 13.39 -1.83
CA THR A 393 -29.35 14.52 -2.52
C THR A 393 -28.27 15.17 -3.39
N ASP A 394 -28.49 15.25 -4.69
CA ASP A 394 -27.59 15.86 -5.68
C ASP A 394 -28.21 17.15 -6.24
N GLU A 395 -27.65 18.31 -5.91
CA GLU A 395 -28.01 19.65 -6.42
C GLU A 395 -26.99 20.06 -7.50
N PRO A 396 -27.38 20.17 -8.80
CA PRO A 396 -26.45 20.51 -9.87
C PRO A 396 -25.92 21.92 -9.74
N THR A 397 -24.67 22.13 -10.11
CA THR A 397 -24.01 23.43 -10.04
C THR A 397 -22.94 23.60 -11.12
N GLY A 398 -22.46 24.83 -11.33
CA GLY A 398 -21.51 25.14 -12.40
C GLY A 398 -22.13 25.00 -13.79
N GLY A 399 -21.50 24.21 -14.65
CA GLY A 399 -22.00 23.90 -16.00
C GLY A 399 -23.00 22.75 -16.06
N LEU A 400 -23.39 22.15 -14.91
CA LEU A 400 -24.32 21.03 -14.85
C LEU A 400 -25.74 21.53 -14.55
N ALA A 401 -26.72 21.03 -15.30
CA ALA A 401 -28.15 21.24 -15.06
C ALA A 401 -28.92 19.93 -15.31
N TYR A 402 -29.87 19.62 -14.45
CA TYR A 402 -30.78 18.50 -14.65
C TYR A 402 -32.07 19.01 -15.31
N ILE A 403 -32.48 18.32 -16.36
CA ILE A 403 -33.69 18.63 -17.12
C ILE A 403 -34.55 17.38 -17.29
N THR A 404 -35.87 17.57 -17.22
CA THR A 404 -36.81 16.49 -17.50
C THR A 404 -36.76 16.09 -18.99
N ASN A 405 -37.03 14.82 -19.28
CA ASN A 405 -37.10 14.32 -20.67
C ASN A 405 -38.55 14.17 -21.15
N ASP A 406 -39.43 15.06 -20.69
CA ASP A 406 -40.88 15.02 -20.95
C ASP A 406 -41.33 15.93 -22.10
N GLY A 407 -40.40 16.41 -22.94
CA GLY A 407 -40.67 17.35 -24.04
C GLY A 407 -40.76 18.82 -23.60
N GLN A 408 -41.03 19.10 -22.35
CA GLN A 408 -41.07 20.48 -21.82
C GLN A 408 -39.70 20.98 -21.33
N LYS A 409 -38.73 20.04 -21.12
CA LYS A 409 -37.35 20.34 -20.66
C LYS A 409 -37.33 21.21 -19.39
N THR A 410 -38.16 20.85 -18.43
CA THR A 410 -38.24 21.59 -17.15
C THR A 410 -36.96 21.33 -16.32
N LEU A 411 -36.42 22.38 -15.69
CA LEU A 411 -35.27 22.26 -14.79
C LEU A 411 -35.66 21.50 -13.52
N VAL A 412 -34.83 20.50 -13.16
CA VAL A 412 -34.95 19.73 -11.92
C VAL A 412 -33.93 20.30 -10.95
N PRO A 413 -34.37 20.86 -9.79
CA PRO A 413 -33.47 21.54 -8.88
C PRO A 413 -32.53 20.59 -8.14
N GLU A 414 -32.97 19.39 -7.84
CA GLU A 414 -32.19 18.35 -7.15
C GLU A 414 -32.71 16.96 -7.50
N ILE A 415 -31.89 15.96 -7.28
CA ILE A 415 -32.22 14.54 -7.42
C ILE A 415 -32.01 13.88 -6.07
N GLN A 416 -33.04 13.21 -5.56
CA GLN A 416 -32.97 12.46 -4.32
C GLN A 416 -32.98 10.95 -4.58
N THR A 417 -32.07 10.21 -3.91
CA THR A 417 -32.00 8.75 -4.00
C THR A 417 -31.95 8.13 -2.62
N MET A 418 -32.62 6.98 -2.51
CA MET A 418 -32.49 6.09 -1.37
C MET A 418 -31.99 4.76 -1.88
N GLU A 419 -30.85 4.31 -1.40
CA GLU A 419 -30.11 3.14 -1.89
C GLU A 419 -29.83 2.15 -0.78
N ALA A 420 -29.92 0.87 -1.09
CA ALA A 420 -29.32 -0.19 -0.29
C ALA A 420 -28.34 -0.97 -1.16
N SER A 421 -27.15 -1.18 -0.68
CA SER A 421 -26.10 -1.90 -1.40
C SER A 421 -25.55 -3.06 -0.58
N LEU A 422 -25.22 -4.15 -1.29
CA LEU A 422 -24.52 -5.31 -0.77
C LEU A 422 -23.28 -5.54 -1.63
N ALA A 423 -22.12 -5.57 -1.00
CA ALA A 423 -20.86 -5.78 -1.69
C ALA A 423 -20.04 -6.89 -1.03
N PHE A 424 -19.43 -7.71 -1.86
CA PHE A 424 -18.52 -8.77 -1.49
C PHE A 424 -17.16 -8.52 -2.13
N ARG A 425 -16.11 -8.69 -1.35
CA ARG A 425 -14.72 -8.73 -1.83
C ARG A 425 -14.09 -10.01 -1.30
N TYR A 426 -13.70 -10.88 -2.20
CA TYR A 426 -13.05 -12.14 -1.87
C TYR A 426 -11.62 -12.15 -2.39
N ALA A 427 -10.65 -12.28 -1.49
CA ALA A 427 -9.22 -12.27 -1.79
C ALA A 427 -8.50 -13.36 -0.98
N PRO A 428 -8.60 -14.63 -1.41
CA PRO A 428 -7.99 -15.74 -0.70
C PRO A 428 -6.45 -15.62 -0.75
N GLY A 429 -5.81 -15.81 0.40
CA GLY A 429 -4.36 -15.74 0.54
C GLY A 429 -3.77 -14.33 0.50
N GLU A 430 -4.59 -13.28 0.50
CA GLU A 430 -4.11 -11.92 0.62
C GLU A 430 -3.59 -11.66 2.05
N THR A 431 -2.36 -11.19 2.15
CA THR A 431 -1.72 -10.81 3.40
C THR A 431 -1.52 -9.31 3.48
N PHE A 432 -1.47 -8.75 4.68
CA PHE A 432 -1.38 -7.31 4.89
C PHE A 432 -0.32 -6.95 5.92
N VAL A 433 0.31 -5.80 5.74
CA VAL A 433 1.05 -5.12 6.80
C VAL A 433 0.25 -3.91 7.26
N ASN A 434 0.07 -3.79 8.57
CA ASN A 434 -0.51 -2.62 9.19
C ASN A 434 0.59 -1.64 9.56
N THR A 435 0.61 -0.48 8.91
CA THR A 435 1.28 0.70 9.45
C THR A 435 0.30 1.44 10.36
N LYS A 436 0.76 2.44 11.12
CA LYS A 436 -0.14 3.23 11.96
C LYS A 436 -1.32 3.82 11.16
N GLN A 437 -1.05 4.32 9.96
CA GLN A 437 -2.04 5.05 9.16
C GLN A 437 -2.67 4.23 8.03
N ARG A 438 -2.07 3.11 7.64
CA ARG A 438 -2.49 2.34 6.46
C ARG A 438 -2.43 0.84 6.71
N ARG A 439 -3.32 0.12 6.06
CA ARG A 439 -3.26 -1.32 5.87
C ARG A 439 -2.89 -1.57 4.41
N ILE A 440 -1.71 -2.12 4.19
CA ILE A 440 -1.13 -2.29 2.86
C ILE A 440 -1.13 -3.77 2.52
N PRO A 441 -1.74 -4.20 1.38
CA PRO A 441 -1.64 -5.57 0.93
C PRO A 441 -0.20 -5.87 0.54
N VAL A 442 0.22 -7.08 0.82
CA VAL A 442 1.58 -7.55 0.69
C VAL A 442 1.71 -8.57 -0.42
N SER A 443 0.80 -9.53 -0.46
CA SER A 443 0.73 -10.50 -1.54
C SER A 443 -0.13 -9.91 -2.66
N PHE A 444 0.52 -9.45 -3.72
CA PHE A 444 -0.16 -8.95 -4.91
C PHE A 444 -0.62 -10.07 -5.85
N ASP A 445 -0.29 -11.32 -5.54
CA ASP A 445 -0.60 -12.48 -6.38
C ASP A 445 -1.98 -13.06 -6.08
N ALA A 446 -2.52 -12.76 -4.92
CA ALA A 446 -3.85 -13.22 -4.57
C ALA A 446 -4.88 -12.67 -5.57
N PRO A 447 -5.75 -13.53 -6.14
CA PRO A 447 -6.85 -13.04 -6.95
C PRO A 447 -7.83 -12.26 -6.08
N VAL A 448 -8.35 -11.16 -6.60
CA VAL A 448 -9.37 -10.36 -5.90
C VAL A 448 -10.63 -10.35 -6.72
N PHE A 449 -11.68 -10.93 -6.18
CA PHE A 449 -13.02 -10.93 -6.77
C PHE A 449 -13.87 -9.89 -6.04
N THR A 450 -14.59 -9.09 -6.79
CA THR A 450 -15.55 -8.13 -6.24
C THR A 450 -16.91 -8.33 -6.91
N LEU A 451 -17.96 -8.29 -6.10
CA LEU A 451 -19.35 -8.31 -6.56
C LEU A 451 -20.10 -7.28 -5.73
N SER A 452 -20.80 -6.38 -6.36
CA SER A 452 -21.71 -5.47 -5.66
C SER A 452 -23.04 -5.36 -6.37
N HIS A 453 -24.08 -5.20 -5.58
CA HIS A 453 -25.43 -4.93 -6.07
C HIS A 453 -26.02 -3.78 -5.26
N THR A 454 -26.52 -2.77 -5.96
CA THR A 454 -27.17 -1.60 -5.37
C THR A 454 -28.61 -1.52 -5.90
N ALA A 455 -29.55 -1.42 -5.00
CA ALA A 455 -30.95 -1.19 -5.30
C ALA A 455 -31.36 0.22 -4.83
N GLY A 456 -31.92 1.00 -5.73
CA GLY A 456 -32.54 2.29 -5.45
C GLY A 456 -34.06 2.13 -5.25
N PHE A 457 -34.64 2.85 -4.30
CA PHE A 457 -36.04 2.72 -3.91
C PHE A 457 -36.79 4.04 -4.08
N LYS A 458 -37.79 4.04 -4.97
CA LYS A 458 -38.69 5.17 -5.15
C LYS A 458 -39.73 5.20 -4.03
N GLY A 459 -39.97 6.42 -3.48
CA GLY A 459 -40.98 6.64 -2.43
C GLY A 459 -40.50 6.34 -1.01
N VAL A 460 -39.29 5.80 -0.84
CA VAL A 460 -38.70 5.56 0.48
C VAL A 460 -37.81 6.76 0.83
N LEU A 461 -38.09 7.41 1.97
CA LEU A 461 -37.33 8.57 2.48
C LEU A 461 -36.99 9.64 1.41
N GLY A 462 -37.93 9.91 0.48
CA GLY A 462 -37.74 10.89 -0.57
C GLY A 462 -37.05 10.38 -1.82
N GLY A 463 -36.68 9.11 -1.90
CA GLY A 463 -36.11 8.54 -3.12
C GLY A 463 -37.05 8.63 -4.33
N GLU A 464 -36.53 9.09 -5.45
CA GLU A 464 -37.33 9.39 -6.66
C GLU A 464 -37.27 8.28 -7.71
N TYR A 465 -36.27 7.43 -7.63
CA TYR A 465 -35.98 6.44 -8.69
C TYR A 465 -35.91 5.01 -8.14
N ASN A 466 -36.51 4.06 -8.90
CA ASN A 466 -36.26 2.64 -8.73
C ASN A 466 -35.20 2.20 -9.73
N TYR A 467 -34.13 1.59 -9.24
CA TYR A 467 -33.08 1.07 -10.10
C TYR A 467 -32.29 -0.05 -9.44
N ASN A 468 -31.65 -0.83 -10.27
CA ASN A 468 -30.75 -1.88 -9.85
C ASN A 468 -29.44 -1.75 -10.64
N LEU A 469 -28.36 -1.79 -9.92
CA LEU A 469 -27.01 -1.72 -10.44
C LEU A 469 -26.21 -2.92 -9.93
N THR A 470 -25.61 -3.69 -10.83
CA THR A 470 -24.72 -4.79 -10.47
C THR A 470 -23.34 -4.54 -11.06
N GLU A 471 -22.31 -4.66 -10.26
CA GLU A 471 -20.92 -4.56 -10.71
C GLU A 471 -20.15 -5.80 -10.28
N ILE A 472 -19.30 -6.29 -11.17
CA ILE A 472 -18.36 -7.38 -10.92
C ILE A 472 -16.94 -6.92 -11.26
N GLY A 473 -15.96 -7.42 -10.54
CA GLY A 473 -14.57 -7.12 -10.81
C GLY A 473 -13.66 -8.29 -10.49
N LEU A 474 -12.62 -8.41 -11.26
CA LEU A 474 -11.56 -9.40 -11.07
C LEU A 474 -10.21 -8.69 -11.21
N TYR A 475 -9.38 -8.86 -10.22
CA TYR A 475 -7.97 -8.50 -10.29
C TYR A 475 -7.13 -9.76 -10.12
N LYS A 476 -6.10 -9.93 -10.96
CA LYS A 476 -5.10 -11.00 -10.82
C LYS A 476 -3.78 -10.54 -11.40
N ARG A 477 -2.70 -10.77 -10.68
CA ARG A 477 -1.33 -10.64 -11.17
C ARG A 477 -0.84 -11.98 -11.69
N PHE A 478 -0.27 -11.97 -12.87
CA PHE A 478 0.42 -13.09 -13.48
C PHE A 478 1.89 -12.76 -13.61
N TRP A 479 2.73 -13.68 -13.18
CA TRP A 479 4.17 -13.61 -13.32
C TRP A 479 4.62 -14.48 -14.48
N PHE A 480 5.52 -13.97 -15.29
CA PHE A 480 6.06 -14.63 -16.46
C PHE A 480 7.58 -14.80 -16.34
N SER A 481 8.04 -15.32 -15.21
CA SER A 481 9.48 -15.52 -14.92
C SER A 481 10.28 -14.24 -15.21
N SER A 482 11.36 -14.34 -15.99
CA SER A 482 12.21 -13.21 -16.39
C SER A 482 11.53 -12.15 -17.26
N TRP A 483 10.38 -12.46 -17.88
CA TRP A 483 9.64 -11.52 -18.74
C TRP A 483 8.86 -10.47 -17.96
N GLY A 484 8.72 -10.63 -16.65
CA GLY A 484 8.06 -9.68 -15.78
C GLY A 484 6.66 -10.10 -15.35
N LYS A 485 5.75 -9.12 -15.19
CA LYS A 485 4.40 -9.34 -14.70
C LYS A 485 3.35 -8.68 -15.57
N ILE A 486 2.15 -9.25 -15.55
CA ILE A 486 0.94 -8.65 -16.11
C ILE A 486 -0.09 -8.50 -14.98
N ASP A 487 -0.50 -7.28 -14.69
CA ASP A 487 -1.61 -6.98 -13.82
C ASP A 487 -2.89 -6.90 -14.64
N MET A 488 -3.76 -7.90 -14.49
CA MET A 488 -5.06 -7.96 -15.17
C MET A 488 -6.14 -7.41 -14.24
N PHE A 489 -6.84 -6.39 -14.69
CA PHE A 489 -8.02 -5.86 -14.02
C PHE A 489 -9.18 -5.82 -14.99
N VAL A 490 -10.22 -6.60 -14.69
CA VAL A 490 -11.46 -6.66 -15.47
C VAL A 490 -12.59 -6.18 -14.57
N LYS A 491 -13.35 -5.19 -15.04
CA LYS A 491 -14.55 -4.70 -14.37
C LYS A 491 -15.71 -4.65 -15.36
N GLY A 492 -16.85 -5.20 -14.96
CA GLY A 492 -18.10 -5.12 -15.69
C GLY A 492 -19.21 -4.58 -14.80
N GLY A 493 -20.18 -3.91 -15.40
CA GLY A 493 -21.36 -3.41 -14.68
C GLY A 493 -22.59 -3.42 -15.57
N ALA A 494 -23.74 -3.67 -14.94
CA ALA A 494 -25.04 -3.65 -15.59
C ALA A 494 -25.99 -2.73 -14.82
N GLN A 495 -26.53 -1.75 -15.53
CA GLN A 495 -27.61 -0.88 -15.08
C GLN A 495 -28.92 -1.47 -15.63
N TRP A 496 -29.74 -2.03 -14.77
CA TRP A 496 -30.94 -2.79 -15.19
C TRP A 496 -32.14 -1.90 -15.51
N ASN A 497 -32.10 -0.63 -15.07
CA ASN A 497 -33.19 0.31 -15.24
C ASN A 497 -32.72 1.59 -15.93
N LYS A 498 -33.61 2.31 -16.56
CA LYS A 498 -33.35 3.67 -17.04
C LYS A 498 -33.24 4.63 -15.85
N VAL A 499 -32.15 5.37 -15.79
CA VAL A 499 -31.87 6.33 -14.71
C VAL A 499 -31.40 7.65 -15.31
N PRO A 500 -31.53 8.77 -14.57
CA PRO A 500 -30.95 10.03 -14.98
C PRO A 500 -29.40 9.99 -14.96
N PHE A 501 -28.80 10.91 -15.71
CA PHE A 501 -27.36 11.00 -15.91
C PHE A 501 -26.49 10.83 -14.63
N PRO A 502 -26.80 11.46 -13.47
CA PRO A 502 -25.95 11.33 -12.29
C PRO A 502 -25.91 9.94 -11.66
N LEU A 503 -26.86 9.07 -12.03
CA LEU A 503 -26.98 7.70 -11.53
C LEU A 503 -26.40 6.65 -12.50
N LEU A 504 -25.89 7.09 -13.65
CA LEU A 504 -25.24 6.20 -14.61
C LEU A 504 -23.90 5.68 -14.08
N ILE A 505 -23.56 4.45 -14.46
CA ILE A 505 -22.20 3.94 -14.27
C ILE A 505 -21.27 4.74 -15.18
N MET A 506 -20.28 5.37 -14.58
CA MET A 506 -19.24 6.08 -15.32
C MET A 506 -17.90 5.42 -15.09
N PRO A 507 -17.02 5.33 -16.10
CA PRO A 507 -15.65 4.91 -15.89
C PRO A 507 -14.97 5.92 -14.96
N ALA A 508 -14.02 5.44 -14.15
CA ALA A 508 -13.21 6.33 -13.32
C ALA A 508 -12.52 7.37 -14.22
N ALA A 509 -12.60 8.64 -13.83
CA ALA A 509 -11.92 9.70 -14.56
C ALA A 509 -10.43 9.38 -14.65
N ASN A 510 -9.88 9.41 -15.86
CA ASN A 510 -8.45 9.26 -16.05
C ASN A 510 -7.75 10.53 -15.55
N LEU A 511 -7.14 10.45 -14.39
CA LEU A 511 -6.39 11.55 -13.78
C LEU A 511 -4.99 11.70 -14.34
N SER A 512 -4.48 10.69 -15.06
CA SER A 512 -3.23 10.76 -15.77
C SER A 512 -3.49 11.13 -17.23
N LEU A 513 -2.70 12.04 -17.79
CA LEU A 513 -2.63 12.32 -19.22
C LEU A 513 -1.94 11.15 -19.98
N SER A 514 -2.28 9.90 -19.64
CA SER A 514 -1.87 8.77 -20.44
C SER A 514 -2.58 8.86 -21.79
N LEU A 515 -1.84 9.21 -22.82
CA LEU A 515 -2.31 9.32 -24.21
C LEU A 515 -2.66 7.96 -24.85
N ILE A 516 -2.55 6.87 -24.09
CA ILE A 516 -2.92 5.53 -24.55
C ILE A 516 -4.15 5.08 -23.78
N HIS A 517 -5.27 5.75 -24.02
CA HIS A 517 -6.57 5.19 -23.73
C HIS A 517 -7.22 4.86 -25.08
N ILE A 518 -7.11 3.61 -25.49
CA ILE A 518 -7.98 3.07 -26.50
C ILE A 518 -9.35 2.96 -25.83
N SER A 519 -10.17 3.99 -25.97
CA SER A 519 -11.59 3.86 -25.71
C SER A 519 -12.12 2.84 -26.71
N GLY A 520 -12.60 1.71 -26.24
CA GLY A 520 -13.34 0.76 -27.05
C GLY A 520 -14.53 1.45 -27.74
N PRO A 521 -15.07 0.84 -28.78
CA PRO A 521 -16.14 1.43 -29.57
C PRO A 521 -17.34 1.76 -28.70
N ARG A 522 -17.94 2.91 -29.01
CA ARG A 522 -19.15 3.49 -28.39
C ARG A 522 -20.34 2.57 -28.54
#